data_8218df6e1d609002ea530cb36bb9c060
#
_entry.id   8218df6e1d609002ea530cb36bb9c060
#
_cell.length_a   1.000
_cell.length_b   1.000
_cell.length_c   1.000
_cell.angle_alpha   90.00
_cell.angle_beta   90.00
_cell.angle_gamma   90.00
#
_symmetry.space_group_name_H-M   'P 1'
#
loop_
_entity.id
_entity.type
_entity.pdbx_description
1 polymer ?
#
loop_
_entity_poly.entity_id
_entity_poly.type
_entity_poly.pdbx_seq_one_letter_code
_entity_poly.pdbx_strand_id
1 'polypeptide(L)'
;MANVAIITGGSRGIGRACALGLADDGYDVVVNYAGNKAAADAVVAAIVAKGRKAVAVQGDVADEADVAAIFAAADRLGTLKALVNNAGVVDVAQPVVEMSTARLRRMFDINVMGSFFCAREAIKRMSTRLGGKGGAIVNLSSIAPRLGAPGQYVDYAAAKGAIDAFTLGLGREVANEGIRVNGVQPGLIETDIHASGGIPDRIETLKNTIPIKRGGTAEEIAEAVRWLVSDKASYAVGSLITVSGGR
;
A
#
# COMPACT_ATOMS: atom_id res chain seq x y z
N MET A 1 4.67 20.41 -14.69
CA MET A 1 4.43 20.13 -13.27
C MET A 1 5.17 18.86 -12.92
N ALA A 2 5.65 18.72 -11.67
CA ALA A 2 6.29 17.50 -11.21
C ALA A 2 5.28 16.34 -11.13
N ASN A 3 5.76 15.10 -11.31
CA ASN A 3 4.98 13.91 -11.07
C ASN A 3 4.91 13.67 -9.55
N VAL A 4 3.71 13.41 -9.03
CA VAL A 4 3.46 13.19 -7.61
C VAL A 4 3.05 11.74 -7.37
N ALA A 5 3.59 11.16 -6.29
CA ALA A 5 3.15 9.88 -5.74
C ALA A 5 2.53 10.08 -4.36
N ILE A 6 1.41 9.41 -4.10
CA ILE A 6 0.83 9.28 -2.76
C ILE A 6 1.13 7.87 -2.23
N ILE A 7 1.68 7.80 -1.02
CA ILE A 7 1.90 6.53 -0.32
C ILE A 7 1.11 6.55 0.97
N THR A 8 0.05 5.74 1.05
CA THR A 8 -0.71 5.60 2.29
C THR A 8 0.07 4.72 3.28
N GLY A 9 0.09 5.11 4.56
CA GLY A 9 0.91 4.44 5.56
C GLY A 9 2.41 4.50 5.25
N GLY A 10 2.89 5.62 4.67
CA GLY A 10 4.23 5.81 4.15
C GLY A 10 5.33 6.05 5.20
N SER A 11 5.02 6.08 6.49
CA SER A 11 5.99 6.47 7.54
C SER A 11 6.94 5.35 7.98
N ARG A 12 6.65 4.09 7.70
CA ARG A 12 7.46 2.92 8.12
C ARG A 12 7.33 1.74 7.15
N GLY A 13 8.16 0.71 7.36
CA GLY A 13 8.10 -0.55 6.64
C GLY A 13 8.06 -0.40 5.12
N ILE A 14 7.21 -1.18 4.47
CA ILE A 14 7.05 -1.18 3.00
C ILE A 14 6.68 0.21 2.48
N GLY A 15 5.77 0.92 3.15
CA GLY A 15 5.36 2.26 2.72
C GLY A 15 6.52 3.26 2.70
N ARG A 16 7.40 3.23 3.73
CA ARG A 16 8.63 4.04 3.76
C ARG A 16 9.56 3.68 2.60
N ALA A 17 9.78 2.39 2.36
CA ALA A 17 10.65 1.94 1.27
C ALA A 17 10.09 2.38 -0.11
N CYS A 18 8.77 2.27 -0.32
CA CYS A 18 8.11 2.78 -1.53
C CYS A 18 8.25 4.29 -1.68
N ALA A 19 8.09 5.06 -0.59
CA ALA A 19 8.21 6.52 -0.63
C ALA A 19 9.63 6.96 -1.02
N LEU A 20 10.66 6.33 -0.44
CA LEU A 20 12.05 6.62 -0.76
C LEU A 20 12.42 6.18 -2.18
N GLY A 21 11.97 4.98 -2.61
CA GLY A 21 12.24 4.46 -3.94
C GLY A 21 11.58 5.27 -5.05
N LEU A 22 10.32 5.71 -4.88
CA LEU A 22 9.65 6.57 -5.86
C LEU A 22 10.26 7.98 -5.91
N ALA A 23 10.82 8.48 -4.80
CA ALA A 23 11.61 9.72 -4.82
C ALA A 23 12.88 9.56 -5.65
N ASP A 24 13.58 8.41 -5.59
CA ASP A 24 14.73 8.10 -6.45
C ASP A 24 14.32 8.02 -7.94
N ASP A 25 13.10 7.59 -8.23
CA ASP A 25 12.52 7.57 -9.58
C ASP A 25 12.01 8.95 -10.05
N GLY A 26 12.21 10.01 -9.26
CA GLY A 26 11.92 11.40 -9.65
C GLY A 26 10.53 11.90 -9.26
N TYR A 27 9.78 11.19 -8.41
CA TYR A 27 8.50 11.66 -7.91
C TYR A 27 8.66 12.63 -6.73
N ASP A 28 7.80 13.65 -6.67
CA ASP A 28 7.49 14.34 -5.42
C ASP A 28 6.47 13.50 -4.64
N VAL A 29 6.54 13.49 -3.31
CA VAL A 29 5.88 12.47 -2.52
C VAL A 29 4.97 13.03 -1.43
N VAL A 30 3.74 12.54 -1.37
CA VAL A 30 2.86 12.67 -0.19
C VAL A 30 3.01 11.42 0.67
N VAL A 31 3.52 11.60 1.87
CA VAL A 31 3.69 10.55 2.88
C VAL A 31 2.50 10.63 3.84
N ASN A 32 1.49 9.80 3.64
CA ASN A 32 0.39 9.71 4.59
C ASN A 32 0.79 8.84 5.80
N TYR A 33 0.33 9.23 6.98
CA TYR A 33 0.49 8.50 8.24
C TYR A 33 -0.71 8.71 9.16
N ALA A 34 -1.00 7.73 10.03
CA ALA A 34 -2.10 7.85 11.00
C ALA A 34 -1.65 8.45 12.34
N GLY A 35 -0.58 7.94 12.95
CA GLY A 35 -0.21 8.32 14.32
C GLY A 35 1.23 8.81 14.51
N ASN A 36 2.22 8.23 13.83
CA ASN A 36 3.64 8.54 14.10
C ASN A 36 4.16 9.66 13.20
N LYS A 37 3.96 10.91 13.65
CA LYS A 37 4.43 12.11 12.96
C LYS A 37 5.95 12.14 12.81
N ALA A 38 6.69 11.80 13.85
CA ALA A 38 8.15 11.87 13.82
C ALA A 38 8.74 10.92 12.77
N ALA A 39 8.19 9.71 12.63
CA ALA A 39 8.60 8.78 11.58
C ALA A 39 8.27 9.31 10.18
N ALA A 40 7.09 9.93 9.99
CA ALA A 40 6.72 10.53 8.71
C ALA A 40 7.62 11.73 8.35
N ASP A 41 7.92 12.59 9.31
CA ASP A 41 8.83 13.73 9.13
C ASP A 41 10.25 13.27 8.76
N ALA A 42 10.75 12.17 9.35
CA ALA A 42 12.04 11.59 8.98
C ALA A 42 12.07 11.08 7.52
N VAL A 43 10.97 10.48 7.05
CA VAL A 43 10.85 10.08 5.64
C VAL A 43 10.84 11.30 4.72
N VAL A 44 10.08 12.34 5.06
CA VAL A 44 10.05 13.60 4.30
C VAL A 44 11.45 14.21 4.24
N ALA A 45 12.17 14.30 5.36
CA ALA A 45 13.53 14.84 5.38
C ALA A 45 14.48 14.04 4.47
N ALA A 46 14.39 12.72 4.47
CA ALA A 46 15.19 11.86 3.61
C ALA A 46 14.88 12.06 2.12
N ILE A 47 13.60 12.27 1.76
CA ILE A 47 13.20 12.57 0.37
C ILE A 47 13.68 13.96 -0.05
N VAL A 48 13.58 14.94 0.83
CA VAL A 48 14.08 16.31 0.55
C VAL A 48 15.60 16.31 0.35
N ALA A 49 16.34 15.53 1.13
CA ALA A 49 17.78 15.36 0.95
C ALA A 49 18.17 14.76 -0.42
N LYS A 50 17.24 14.04 -1.08
CA LYS A 50 17.38 13.53 -2.46
C LYS A 50 17.00 14.58 -3.54
N GLY A 51 16.70 15.82 -3.13
CA GLY A 51 16.32 16.91 -4.06
C GLY A 51 14.87 16.84 -4.56
N ARG A 52 14.01 16.05 -3.91
CA ARG A 52 12.58 15.98 -4.25
C ARG A 52 11.75 16.74 -3.21
N LYS A 53 10.52 17.11 -3.59
CA LYS A 53 9.57 17.67 -2.62
C LYS A 53 8.80 16.54 -1.95
N ALA A 54 8.55 16.70 -0.65
CA ALA A 54 7.69 15.79 0.07
C ALA A 54 6.91 16.52 1.17
N VAL A 55 5.75 15.97 1.52
CA VAL A 55 4.92 16.44 2.64
C VAL A 55 4.36 15.26 3.41
N ALA A 56 4.42 15.35 4.74
CA ALA A 56 3.74 14.42 5.63
C ALA A 56 2.30 14.90 5.85
N VAL A 57 1.32 14.03 5.65
CA VAL A 57 -0.11 14.31 5.85
C VAL A 57 -0.68 13.29 6.82
N GLN A 58 -1.12 13.75 7.98
CA GLN A 58 -1.84 12.90 8.91
C GLN A 58 -3.26 12.64 8.39
N GLY A 59 -3.72 11.41 8.50
CA GLY A 59 -5.09 11.04 8.15
C GLY A 59 -5.31 9.54 8.23
N ASP A 60 -6.51 9.14 8.64
CA ASP A 60 -6.98 7.75 8.58
C ASP A 60 -7.60 7.50 7.20
N VAL A 61 -7.09 6.52 6.49
CA VAL A 61 -7.64 6.16 5.16
C VAL A 61 -9.07 5.65 5.22
N ALA A 62 -9.55 5.24 6.39
CA ALA A 62 -10.94 4.87 6.63
C ALA A 62 -11.89 6.06 6.72
N ASP A 63 -11.38 7.30 6.82
CA ASP A 63 -12.14 8.55 6.84
C ASP A 63 -12.03 9.27 5.50
N GLU A 64 -13.17 9.53 4.85
CA GLU A 64 -13.20 10.18 3.53
C GLU A 64 -12.73 11.64 3.56
N ALA A 65 -12.91 12.36 4.67
CA ALA A 65 -12.43 13.74 4.80
C ALA A 65 -10.90 13.77 4.91
N ASP A 66 -10.33 12.84 5.65
CA ASP A 66 -8.87 12.68 5.74
C ASP A 66 -8.29 12.29 4.37
N VAL A 67 -8.93 11.36 3.66
CA VAL A 67 -8.52 11.00 2.31
C VAL A 67 -8.56 12.23 1.39
N ALA A 68 -9.62 13.03 1.42
CA ALA A 68 -9.70 14.26 0.64
C ALA A 68 -8.54 15.23 0.96
N ALA A 69 -8.15 15.37 2.23
CA ALA A 69 -7.03 16.21 2.65
C ALA A 69 -5.68 15.68 2.13
N ILE A 70 -5.46 14.35 2.13
CA ILE A 70 -4.27 13.72 1.56
C ILE A 70 -4.14 14.05 0.07
N PHE A 71 -5.23 13.92 -0.69
CA PHE A 71 -5.21 14.19 -2.13
C PHE A 71 -5.10 15.68 -2.45
N ALA A 72 -5.69 16.56 -1.64
CA ALA A 72 -5.51 18.01 -1.77
C ALA A 72 -4.05 18.44 -1.54
N ALA A 73 -3.29 17.72 -0.70
CA ALA A 73 -1.86 17.95 -0.54
C ALA A 73 -1.09 17.56 -1.81
N ALA A 74 -1.46 16.48 -2.48
CA ALA A 74 -0.85 16.08 -3.75
C ALA A 74 -1.11 17.11 -4.86
N ASP A 75 -2.33 17.66 -4.93
CA ASP A 75 -2.71 18.69 -5.91
C ASP A 75 -1.83 19.95 -5.78
N ARG A 76 -1.37 20.28 -4.57
CA ARG A 76 -0.44 21.41 -4.33
C ARG A 76 1.00 21.12 -4.74
N LEU A 77 1.41 19.83 -4.78
CA LEU A 77 2.76 19.44 -5.18
C LEU A 77 2.91 19.34 -6.70
N GLY A 78 1.89 18.86 -7.41
CA GLY A 78 1.99 18.68 -8.85
C GLY A 78 0.89 17.79 -9.44
N THR A 79 1.24 17.01 -10.47
CA THR A 79 0.31 16.09 -11.14
C THR A 79 0.39 14.71 -10.51
N LEU A 80 -0.72 14.22 -9.97
CA LEU A 80 -0.78 12.86 -9.43
C LEU A 80 -0.57 11.83 -10.53
N LYS A 81 0.44 10.99 -10.37
CA LYS A 81 0.84 9.94 -11.31
C LYS A 81 0.92 8.55 -10.67
N ALA A 82 1.06 8.48 -9.37
CA ALA A 82 1.11 7.20 -8.65
C ALA A 82 0.33 7.24 -7.35
N LEU A 83 -0.42 6.18 -7.07
CA LEU A 83 -1.00 5.89 -5.77
C LEU A 83 -0.51 4.52 -5.31
N VAL A 84 0.07 4.45 -4.11
CA VAL A 84 0.40 3.19 -3.44
C VAL A 84 -0.53 3.03 -2.25
N ASN A 85 -1.54 2.19 -2.37
CA ASN A 85 -2.42 1.78 -1.29
C ASN A 85 -1.69 0.77 -0.41
N ASN A 86 -0.93 1.27 0.56
CA ASN A 86 -0.13 0.46 1.46
C ASN A 86 -0.66 0.48 2.90
N ALA A 87 -1.44 1.50 3.30
CA ALA A 87 -2.03 1.54 4.63
C ALA A 87 -2.79 0.25 4.93
N GLY A 88 -2.52 -0.34 6.09
CA GLY A 88 -3.15 -1.57 6.51
C GLY A 88 -2.78 -1.92 7.95
N VAL A 89 -3.64 -2.70 8.56
CA VAL A 89 -3.49 -3.16 9.94
C VAL A 89 -3.67 -4.66 10.03
N VAL A 90 -3.02 -5.25 11.02
CA VAL A 90 -3.34 -6.55 11.60
C VAL A 90 -3.72 -6.34 13.07
N ASP A 91 -4.36 -7.31 13.67
CA ASP A 91 -4.68 -7.32 15.09
C ASP A 91 -4.04 -8.54 15.76
N VAL A 92 -4.20 -8.71 17.05
CA VAL A 92 -3.68 -9.87 17.80
C VAL A 92 -4.28 -11.15 17.25
N ALA A 93 -3.47 -12.22 17.16
CA ALA A 93 -3.93 -13.51 16.66
C ALA A 93 -5.09 -14.06 17.50
N GLN A 94 -6.22 -14.37 16.85
CA GLN A 94 -7.43 -14.89 17.51
C GLN A 94 -8.21 -15.82 16.56
N PRO A 95 -8.91 -16.83 17.07
CA PRO A 95 -9.93 -17.55 16.31
C PRO A 95 -11.16 -16.66 16.06
N VAL A 96 -11.89 -16.93 14.97
CA VAL A 96 -13.04 -16.10 14.53
C VAL A 96 -14.09 -15.90 15.63
N VAL A 97 -14.34 -16.95 16.44
CA VAL A 97 -15.33 -16.91 17.52
C VAL A 97 -15.03 -15.86 18.61
N GLU A 98 -13.77 -15.46 18.74
CA GLU A 98 -13.32 -14.45 19.71
C GLU A 98 -13.18 -13.04 19.10
N MET A 99 -13.30 -12.91 17.78
CA MET A 99 -13.16 -11.60 17.12
C MET A 99 -14.35 -10.70 17.38
N SER A 100 -14.13 -9.54 17.98
CA SER A 100 -15.17 -8.56 18.22
C SER A 100 -15.65 -7.89 16.91
N THR A 101 -16.91 -7.42 16.91
CA THR A 101 -17.45 -6.64 15.79
C THR A 101 -16.61 -5.37 15.51
N ALA A 102 -16.10 -4.72 16.55
CA ALA A 102 -15.25 -3.55 16.41
C ALA A 102 -13.95 -3.87 15.66
N ARG A 103 -13.28 -5.00 16.00
CA ARG A 103 -12.12 -5.50 15.29
C ARG A 103 -12.43 -5.77 13.82
N LEU A 104 -13.50 -6.51 13.53
CA LEU A 104 -13.90 -6.83 12.16
C LEU A 104 -14.16 -5.56 11.33
N ARG A 105 -14.91 -4.60 11.87
CA ARG A 105 -15.15 -3.32 11.20
C ARG A 105 -13.83 -2.59 10.93
N ARG A 106 -13.00 -2.37 11.95
CA ARG A 106 -11.71 -1.70 11.79
C ARG A 106 -10.82 -2.39 10.74
N MET A 107 -10.81 -3.74 10.73
CA MET A 107 -10.04 -4.53 9.76
C MET A 107 -10.47 -4.22 8.32
N PHE A 108 -11.78 -4.20 8.06
CA PHE A 108 -12.29 -3.92 6.72
C PHE A 108 -12.26 -2.43 6.37
N ASP A 109 -12.54 -1.54 7.32
CA ASP A 109 -12.53 -0.10 7.09
C ASP A 109 -11.14 0.38 6.63
N ILE A 110 -10.08 -0.05 7.31
CA ILE A 110 -8.72 0.37 6.94
C ILE A 110 -8.19 -0.41 5.74
N ASN A 111 -8.23 -1.76 5.77
CA ASN A 111 -7.56 -2.56 4.75
C ASN A 111 -8.32 -2.62 3.42
N VAL A 112 -9.64 -2.37 3.42
CA VAL A 112 -10.49 -2.46 2.22
C VAL A 112 -11.04 -1.09 1.85
N MET A 113 -11.91 -0.52 2.69
CA MET A 113 -12.61 0.74 2.37
C MET A 113 -11.64 1.88 2.10
N GLY A 114 -10.56 1.99 2.90
CA GLY A 114 -9.51 2.99 2.68
C GLY A 114 -8.89 2.91 1.28
N SER A 115 -8.64 1.70 0.77
CA SER A 115 -8.12 1.52 -0.59
C SER A 115 -9.13 1.96 -1.66
N PHE A 116 -10.44 1.70 -1.45
CA PHE A 116 -11.50 2.19 -2.35
C PHE A 116 -11.58 3.71 -2.34
N PHE A 117 -11.57 4.35 -1.17
CA PHE A 117 -11.65 5.80 -1.06
C PHE A 117 -10.46 6.48 -1.73
N CYS A 118 -9.24 5.99 -1.48
CA CYS A 118 -8.04 6.51 -2.12
C CYS A 118 -8.05 6.28 -3.64
N ALA A 119 -8.44 5.11 -4.12
CA ALA A 119 -8.51 4.83 -5.55
C ALA A 119 -9.55 5.73 -6.24
N ARG A 120 -10.71 5.95 -5.64
CA ARG A 120 -11.75 6.86 -6.15
C ARG A 120 -11.20 8.28 -6.34
N GLU A 121 -10.46 8.81 -5.36
CA GLU A 121 -9.84 10.13 -5.45
C GLU A 121 -8.70 10.18 -6.48
N ALA A 122 -7.93 9.08 -6.62
CA ALA A 122 -6.91 8.97 -7.65
C ALA A 122 -7.51 8.97 -9.06
N ILE A 123 -8.58 8.21 -9.29
CA ILE A 123 -9.25 8.15 -10.59
C ILE A 123 -9.78 9.52 -11.01
N LYS A 124 -10.37 10.29 -10.10
CA LYS A 124 -10.84 11.66 -10.39
C LYS A 124 -9.73 12.57 -10.95
N ARG A 125 -8.46 12.33 -10.59
CA ARG A 125 -7.30 13.12 -10.99
C ARG A 125 -6.51 12.53 -12.15
N MET A 126 -6.49 11.21 -12.27
CA MET A 126 -5.68 10.49 -13.27
C MET A 126 -6.46 10.20 -14.55
N SER A 127 -7.77 9.94 -14.47
CA SER A 127 -8.57 9.51 -15.62
C SER A 127 -8.52 10.49 -16.78
N THR A 128 -8.08 10.00 -17.96
CA THR A 128 -8.08 10.81 -19.18
C THR A 128 -9.48 11.22 -19.61
N ARG A 129 -10.50 10.43 -19.26
CA ARG A 129 -11.90 10.76 -19.47
C ARG A 129 -12.35 11.97 -18.63
N LEU A 130 -11.71 12.20 -17.47
CA LEU A 130 -11.99 13.32 -16.58
C LEU A 130 -10.97 14.47 -16.75
N GLY A 131 -10.13 14.45 -17.80
CA GLY A 131 -9.13 15.48 -18.07
C GLY A 131 -7.78 15.25 -17.41
N GLY A 132 -7.58 14.11 -16.74
CA GLY A 132 -6.31 13.69 -16.17
C GLY A 132 -5.31 13.20 -17.24
N LYS A 133 -4.12 12.80 -16.82
CA LYS A 133 -3.01 12.40 -17.70
C LYS A 133 -2.60 10.94 -17.53
N GLY A 134 -3.52 10.09 -17.05
CA GLY A 134 -3.22 8.71 -16.72
C GLY A 134 -2.31 8.59 -15.48
N GLY A 135 -2.02 7.35 -15.09
CA GLY A 135 -1.17 7.05 -13.94
C GLY A 135 -1.18 5.58 -13.57
N ALA A 136 -0.64 5.26 -12.39
CA ALA A 136 -0.61 3.91 -11.86
C ALA A 136 -1.12 3.86 -10.41
N ILE A 137 -1.92 2.84 -10.10
CA ILE A 137 -2.35 2.51 -8.75
C ILE A 137 -1.76 1.14 -8.40
N VAL A 138 -1.08 1.04 -7.27
CA VAL A 138 -0.55 -0.24 -6.76
C VAL A 138 -1.14 -0.52 -5.39
N ASN A 139 -1.82 -1.65 -5.26
CA ASN A 139 -2.43 -2.09 -4.02
C ASN A 139 -1.52 -3.11 -3.31
N LEU A 140 -1.19 -2.87 -2.05
CA LEU A 140 -0.49 -3.82 -1.20
C LEU A 140 -1.48 -4.84 -0.64
N SER A 141 -1.51 -6.02 -1.24
CA SER A 141 -2.24 -7.18 -0.75
C SER A 141 -1.36 -8.02 0.19
N SER A 142 -1.41 -9.33 0.09
CA SER A 142 -0.63 -10.30 0.87
C SER A 142 -0.75 -11.69 0.24
N ILE A 143 0.13 -12.62 0.63
CA ILE A 143 -0.11 -14.05 0.40
C ILE A 143 -1.16 -14.64 1.36
N ALA A 144 -1.58 -13.89 2.39
CA ALA A 144 -2.54 -14.35 3.39
C ALA A 144 -3.85 -14.92 2.80
N PRO A 145 -4.45 -14.37 1.71
CA PRO A 145 -5.62 -14.97 1.08
C PRO A 145 -5.44 -16.43 0.67
N ARG A 146 -4.24 -16.79 0.19
CA ARG A 146 -3.93 -18.17 -0.23
C ARG A 146 -3.73 -19.12 0.94
N LEU A 147 -3.29 -18.58 2.09
CA LEU A 147 -3.00 -19.35 3.30
C LEU A 147 -4.21 -19.44 4.25
N GLY A 148 -5.19 -18.54 4.13
CA GLY A 148 -6.37 -18.44 4.97
C GLY A 148 -6.11 -17.99 6.40
N ALA A 149 -4.86 -18.05 6.90
CA ALA A 149 -4.42 -17.69 8.24
C ALA A 149 -5.31 -18.27 9.38
N PRO A 150 -5.63 -19.59 9.38
CA PRO A 150 -6.56 -20.20 10.32
C PRO A 150 -6.08 -20.01 11.77
N GLY A 151 -7.04 -19.70 12.68
CA GLY A 151 -6.79 -19.50 14.11
C GLY A 151 -6.00 -18.25 14.46
N GLN A 152 -5.67 -17.40 13.49
CA GLN A 152 -4.85 -16.20 13.68
C GLN A 152 -5.50 -14.94 13.10
N TYR A 153 -5.57 -14.85 11.78
CA TYR A 153 -5.88 -13.61 11.05
C TYR A 153 -6.82 -13.87 9.88
N VAL A 154 -7.88 -14.65 10.08
CA VAL A 154 -8.86 -14.96 9.00
C VAL A 154 -9.51 -13.69 8.45
N ASP A 155 -9.77 -12.71 9.33
CA ASP A 155 -10.28 -11.38 8.98
C ASP A 155 -9.32 -10.61 8.07
N TYR A 156 -8.03 -10.59 8.38
CA TYR A 156 -7.00 -9.98 7.54
C TYR A 156 -6.86 -10.70 6.19
N ALA A 157 -6.85 -12.04 6.20
CA ALA A 157 -6.79 -12.83 4.98
C ALA A 157 -7.98 -12.53 4.06
N ALA A 158 -9.20 -12.45 4.63
CA ALA A 158 -10.41 -12.07 3.91
C ALA A 158 -10.32 -10.64 3.34
N ALA A 159 -9.86 -9.66 4.15
CA ALA A 159 -9.67 -8.28 3.70
C ALA A 159 -8.67 -8.19 2.55
N LYS A 160 -7.55 -8.92 2.61
CA LYS A 160 -6.57 -8.93 1.50
C LYS A 160 -7.06 -9.68 0.28
N GLY A 161 -7.93 -10.69 0.43
CA GLY A 161 -8.65 -11.32 -0.68
C GLY A 161 -9.60 -10.35 -1.38
N ALA A 162 -10.26 -9.46 -0.62
CA ALA A 162 -11.06 -8.39 -1.19
C ALA A 162 -10.19 -7.41 -2.02
N ILE A 163 -8.97 -7.09 -1.56
CA ILE A 163 -8.01 -6.25 -2.32
C ILE A 163 -7.54 -6.93 -3.60
N ASP A 164 -7.36 -8.25 -3.60
CA ASP A 164 -7.02 -9.00 -4.83
C ASP A 164 -8.13 -8.86 -5.88
N ALA A 165 -9.39 -9.11 -5.49
CA ALA A 165 -10.55 -8.95 -6.36
C ALA A 165 -10.73 -7.50 -6.83
N PHE A 166 -10.59 -6.53 -5.91
CA PHE A 166 -10.64 -5.10 -6.21
C PHE A 166 -9.60 -4.69 -7.25
N THR A 167 -8.35 -5.15 -7.08
CA THR A 167 -7.26 -4.85 -8.02
C THR A 167 -7.57 -5.33 -9.43
N LEU A 168 -8.07 -6.56 -9.55
CA LEU A 168 -8.44 -7.16 -10.82
C LEU A 168 -9.61 -6.41 -11.49
N GLY A 169 -10.67 -6.15 -10.72
CA GLY A 169 -11.88 -5.48 -11.21
C GLY A 169 -11.58 -4.04 -11.64
N LEU A 170 -10.97 -3.26 -10.75
CA LEU A 170 -10.66 -1.86 -11.03
C LEU A 170 -9.66 -1.71 -12.18
N GLY A 171 -8.65 -2.61 -12.26
CA GLY A 171 -7.70 -2.59 -13.36
C GLY A 171 -8.38 -2.67 -14.72
N ARG A 172 -9.35 -3.57 -14.87
CA ARG A 172 -10.14 -3.72 -16.10
C ARG A 172 -11.07 -2.53 -16.37
N GLU A 173 -11.65 -1.96 -15.31
CA GLU A 173 -12.60 -0.86 -15.41
C GLU A 173 -11.96 0.42 -15.95
N VAL A 174 -10.76 0.79 -15.44
CA VAL A 174 -10.13 2.09 -15.76
C VAL A 174 -8.97 2.00 -16.77
N ALA A 175 -8.69 0.83 -17.35
CA ALA A 175 -7.57 0.64 -18.28
C ALA A 175 -7.65 1.58 -19.49
N ASN A 176 -8.84 1.77 -20.07
CA ASN A 176 -9.08 2.66 -21.20
C ASN A 176 -9.09 4.15 -20.82
N GLU A 177 -8.96 4.46 -19.54
CA GLU A 177 -8.84 5.82 -19.01
C GLU A 177 -7.38 6.20 -18.72
N GLY A 178 -6.42 5.40 -19.21
CA GLY A 178 -4.99 5.63 -19.03
C GLY A 178 -4.47 5.30 -17.63
N ILE A 179 -5.22 4.54 -16.82
CA ILE A 179 -4.86 4.15 -15.47
C ILE A 179 -4.55 2.66 -15.43
N ARG A 180 -3.35 2.31 -14.96
CA ARG A 180 -2.99 0.91 -14.69
C ARG A 180 -3.17 0.62 -13.20
N VAL A 181 -3.89 -0.43 -12.87
CA VAL A 181 -4.07 -0.87 -11.48
C VAL A 181 -3.53 -2.28 -11.35
N ASN A 182 -2.62 -2.48 -10.41
CA ASN A 182 -1.98 -3.76 -10.13
C ASN A 182 -1.80 -3.94 -8.62
N GLY A 183 -1.46 -5.15 -8.19
CA GLY A 183 -1.21 -5.46 -6.79
C GLY A 183 0.12 -6.17 -6.57
N VAL A 184 0.66 -6.00 -5.38
CA VAL A 184 1.78 -6.80 -4.87
C VAL A 184 1.27 -7.64 -3.71
N GLN A 185 1.64 -8.92 -3.67
CA GLN A 185 1.33 -9.87 -2.60
C GLN A 185 2.62 -10.21 -1.84
N PRO A 186 2.98 -9.43 -0.79
CA PRO A 186 4.13 -9.73 0.04
C PRO A 186 3.96 -11.04 0.82
N GLY A 187 5.09 -11.71 1.05
CA GLY A 187 5.22 -12.80 2.01
C GLY A 187 5.46 -12.28 3.43
N LEU A 188 6.32 -12.96 4.18
CA LEU A 188 6.81 -12.53 5.48
C LEU A 188 7.93 -11.50 5.27
N ILE A 189 7.65 -10.24 5.60
CA ILE A 189 8.55 -9.10 5.37
C ILE A 189 8.98 -8.53 6.72
N GLU A 190 10.25 -8.21 6.86
CA GLU A 190 10.88 -7.63 8.06
C GLU A 190 10.35 -6.20 8.28
N THR A 191 9.27 -6.08 9.05
CA THR A 191 8.59 -4.82 9.37
C THR A 191 7.92 -4.92 10.74
N ASP A 192 7.57 -3.76 11.32
CA ASP A 192 6.90 -3.66 12.63
C ASP A 192 5.48 -4.25 12.67
N ILE A 193 4.93 -4.64 11.54
CA ILE A 193 3.54 -5.15 11.46
C ILE A 193 3.37 -6.43 12.28
N HIS A 194 4.42 -7.24 12.40
CA HIS A 194 4.39 -8.48 13.17
C HIS A 194 4.31 -8.21 14.67
N ALA A 195 5.04 -7.19 15.15
CA ALA A 195 4.94 -6.75 16.54
C ALA A 195 3.55 -6.19 16.86
N SER A 196 2.96 -5.42 15.94
CA SER A 196 1.59 -4.91 16.07
C SER A 196 0.55 -6.04 16.12
N GLY A 197 0.81 -7.19 15.48
CA GLY A 197 -0.02 -8.40 15.53
C GLY A 197 0.27 -9.30 16.74
N GLY A 198 1.11 -8.86 17.68
CA GLY A 198 1.43 -9.63 18.90
C GLY A 198 2.47 -10.75 18.72
N ILE A 199 3.11 -10.86 17.57
CA ILE A 199 4.10 -11.90 17.25
C ILE A 199 5.37 -11.24 16.69
N PRO A 200 6.20 -10.58 17.53
CA PRO A 200 7.40 -9.88 17.06
C PRO A 200 8.40 -10.83 16.38
N ASP A 201 8.55 -12.05 16.88
CA ASP A 201 9.50 -13.05 16.39
C ASP A 201 8.96 -13.92 15.24
N ARG A 202 7.87 -13.48 14.60
CA ARG A 202 7.16 -14.26 13.56
C ARG A 202 8.07 -14.73 12.42
N ILE A 203 8.97 -13.86 11.98
CA ILE A 203 9.89 -14.20 10.88
C ILE A 203 10.87 -15.26 11.34
N GLU A 204 11.49 -15.09 12.50
CA GLU A 204 12.46 -16.03 13.04
C GLU A 204 11.84 -17.42 13.22
N THR A 205 10.62 -17.47 13.74
CA THR A 205 9.85 -18.71 13.93
C THR A 205 9.52 -19.40 12.62
N LEU A 206 9.19 -18.63 11.56
CA LEU A 206 8.66 -19.17 10.31
C LEU A 206 9.67 -19.22 9.17
N LYS A 207 10.87 -18.64 9.29
CA LYS A 207 11.87 -18.54 8.20
C LYS A 207 12.18 -19.89 7.53
N ASN A 208 12.22 -20.98 8.33
CA ASN A 208 12.49 -22.31 7.82
C ASN A 208 11.36 -22.88 6.95
N THR A 209 10.14 -22.30 7.04
CA THR A 209 9.00 -22.66 6.18
C THR A 209 9.00 -21.90 4.85
N ILE A 210 9.83 -20.84 4.75
CA ILE A 210 9.99 -20.07 3.52
C ILE A 210 11.02 -20.80 2.65
N PRO A 211 10.76 -21.06 1.37
CA PRO A 211 11.72 -21.78 0.49
C PRO A 211 13.11 -21.14 0.47
N ILE A 212 13.23 -19.81 0.37
CA ILE A 212 14.54 -19.11 0.39
C ILE A 212 15.14 -18.93 1.80
N LYS A 213 14.50 -19.46 2.87
CA LYS A 213 15.00 -19.55 4.25
C LYS A 213 15.27 -18.22 4.95
N ARG A 214 14.63 -17.14 4.52
CA ARG A 214 14.66 -15.83 5.18
C ARG A 214 13.37 -15.04 4.98
N GLY A 215 13.15 -14.03 5.82
CA GLY A 215 12.21 -12.97 5.53
C GLY A 215 12.63 -12.14 4.31
N GLY A 216 11.66 -11.48 3.69
CA GLY A 216 11.94 -10.45 2.70
C GLY A 216 12.16 -9.10 3.37
N THR A 217 12.81 -8.16 2.68
CA THR A 217 12.96 -6.78 3.14
C THR A 217 11.84 -5.90 2.58
N ALA A 218 11.62 -4.74 3.19
CA ALA A 218 10.67 -3.75 2.69
C ALA A 218 11.10 -3.22 1.30
N GLU A 219 12.40 -3.12 1.06
CA GLU A 219 12.99 -2.69 -0.20
C GLU A 219 12.72 -3.68 -1.33
N GLU A 220 12.77 -4.99 -1.07
CA GLU A 220 12.42 -6.02 -2.08
C GLU A 220 10.96 -5.88 -2.55
N ILE A 221 10.05 -5.49 -1.67
CA ILE A 221 8.66 -5.20 -2.04
C ILE A 221 8.56 -3.87 -2.80
N ALA A 222 9.30 -2.85 -2.35
CA ALA A 222 9.29 -1.54 -2.99
C ALA A 222 9.78 -1.61 -4.44
N GLU A 223 10.75 -2.46 -4.78
CA GLU A 223 11.20 -2.65 -6.16
C GLU A 223 10.09 -3.17 -7.07
N ALA A 224 9.26 -4.11 -6.61
CA ALA A 224 8.09 -4.57 -7.36
C ALA A 224 7.05 -3.45 -7.56
N VAL A 225 6.83 -2.63 -6.53
CA VAL A 225 5.94 -1.46 -6.60
C VAL A 225 6.49 -0.44 -7.61
N ARG A 226 7.78 -0.10 -7.56
CA ARG A 226 8.45 0.82 -8.48
C ARG A 226 8.31 0.36 -9.93
N TRP A 227 8.56 -0.93 -10.18
CA TRP A 227 8.36 -1.49 -11.52
C TRP A 227 6.91 -1.32 -12.00
N LEU A 228 5.91 -1.66 -11.16
CA LEU A 228 4.50 -1.50 -11.51
C LEU A 228 4.07 -0.05 -11.72
N VAL A 229 4.68 0.90 -11.03
CA VAL A 229 4.43 2.34 -11.23
C VAL A 229 5.07 2.83 -12.54
N SER A 230 6.21 2.29 -12.94
CA SER A 230 6.98 2.74 -14.10
C SER A 230 6.34 2.37 -15.44
N ASP A 231 6.74 3.06 -16.51
CA ASP A 231 6.33 2.76 -17.89
C ASP A 231 6.81 1.38 -18.38
N LYS A 232 7.78 0.76 -17.70
CA LYS A 232 8.23 -0.61 -17.99
C LYS A 232 7.12 -1.66 -17.76
N ALA A 233 6.13 -1.33 -16.94
CA ALA A 233 4.94 -2.16 -16.69
C ALA A 233 3.73 -1.72 -17.54
N SER A 234 3.94 -1.13 -18.71
CA SER A 234 2.89 -0.52 -19.56
C SER A 234 1.79 -1.51 -19.96
N TYR A 235 2.07 -2.80 -20.01
CA TYR A 235 1.11 -3.86 -20.36
C TYR A 235 0.59 -4.64 -19.15
N ALA A 236 1.00 -4.27 -17.93
CA ALA A 236 0.53 -4.89 -16.70
C ALA A 236 -0.73 -4.16 -16.20
N VAL A 237 -1.88 -4.85 -16.24
CA VAL A 237 -3.19 -4.36 -15.79
C VAL A 237 -3.92 -5.49 -15.07
N GLY A 238 -4.43 -5.23 -13.86
CA GLY A 238 -5.12 -6.21 -13.04
C GLY A 238 -4.23 -7.37 -12.58
N SER A 239 -2.91 -7.21 -12.63
CA SER A 239 -1.95 -8.25 -12.27
C SER A 239 -1.67 -8.24 -10.77
N LEU A 240 -1.47 -9.43 -10.20
CA LEU A 240 -1.03 -9.62 -8.81
C LEU A 240 0.36 -10.26 -8.81
N ILE A 241 1.37 -9.52 -8.36
CA ILE A 241 2.75 -10.02 -8.28
C ILE A 241 3.03 -10.52 -6.87
N THR A 242 3.33 -11.81 -6.78
CA THR A 242 3.71 -12.42 -5.50
C THR A 242 5.22 -12.24 -5.26
N VAL A 243 5.58 -11.60 -4.15
CA VAL A 243 6.96 -11.40 -3.69
C VAL A 243 7.07 -12.00 -2.29
N SER A 244 7.32 -13.31 -2.21
CA SER A 244 7.12 -14.08 -0.97
C SER A 244 8.24 -15.06 -0.63
N GLY A 245 9.34 -15.07 -1.40
CA GLY A 245 10.40 -16.05 -1.22
C GLY A 245 9.96 -17.50 -1.52
N GLY A 246 8.90 -17.66 -2.33
CA GLY A 246 8.36 -18.97 -2.74
C GLY A 246 7.26 -19.53 -1.84
N ARG A 247 6.80 -18.74 -0.84
CA ARG A 247 5.73 -19.16 0.09
C ARG A 247 4.34 -19.01 -0.54
#